data_f4579b88a40d8b9e6c3842ed1a82ac78
#
_entry.id   f4579b88a40d8b9e6c3842ed1a82ac78
#
_cell.length_a   1.000
_cell.length_b   1.000
_cell.length_c   1.000
_cell.angle_alpha   90.00
_cell.angle_beta   90.00
_cell.angle_gamma   90.00
#
_symmetry.space_group_name_H-M   'P 1'
#
loop_
_entity.id
_entity.type
_entity.pdbx_description
1 polymer ?
#
loop_
_entity_poly.entity_id
_entity_poly.type
_entity_poly.pdbx_seq_one_letter_code
_entity_poly.pdbx_strand_id
1 'polypeptide(L)'
;MTTYAMAGVMKLLPSRRDLRLASGVILFIYVGAHLVNHALGLISIAVAERGLRMAVAVWQSPPGTLILYGAAGTHIALAFSALYQHRSLRMPPQELLRIALGLSIPTLLIAHAVGTRLAFELYGHPPDYAHVVWMLWHSGREGRQIALLVPGWMHGCMGINFAFGKRAGYLRFRLVLFGAALLLPAFAVLGFLSMLKEVSLLAQNPAWVATTIVQLDATQHLALGHVRDGLLALYFAAIAAVFIARAVRTFVEERRGSLVSIGYPERSVRVPRGWSVLEASRSHRIAHVSMCGGRARCSTCRVRVVAGQDQCAPPAADEHRTLLRVHAGPDTRLACQLRPFGNIEVVPLLSAAPRTSREPASDAAEHEVAVMLVEFRWRHAQRRLLPHDLLYALNRFSDTVGSVARAAGGLPIQFMGDRVTTLFGLEVVPSEANRQALRAAVQLDARLAALHAQLERELGCQTGHVVHLHTGMAAVGETGDRLTRTLTAAGSAIDVVWQLAANTEQRAAQREGAPDGECIVVSRPVWVAAQRDLQALVWHELELTGGARVEIARLDAAHLTGTVARHPALQ
;
A
#
# COMPACT_ATOMS: atom_id res chain seq x y z
N MET A 1 26.47 28.74 16.05
CA MET A 1 27.15 27.71 15.25
C MET A 1 27.06 26.28 15.81
N THR A 2 26.53 26.07 17.01
CA THR A 2 26.50 24.75 17.70
C THR A 2 25.28 23.89 17.39
N THR A 3 24.19 24.44 16.87
CA THR A 3 22.94 23.73 16.59
C THR A 3 22.95 22.97 15.26
N TYR A 4 23.78 23.38 14.30
CA TYR A 4 23.90 22.69 12.99
C TYR A 4 24.79 21.44 13.04
N ALA A 5 25.75 21.39 13.98
CA ALA A 5 26.65 20.24 14.13
C ALA A 5 25.91 19.00 14.73
N MET A 6 24.97 19.20 15.65
CA MET A 6 24.19 18.10 16.23
C MET A 6 23.20 17.48 15.24
N ALA A 7 22.67 18.24 14.29
CA ALA A 7 21.76 17.71 13.25
C ALA A 7 22.50 16.81 12.24
N GLY A 8 23.80 17.00 12.03
CA GLY A 8 24.64 16.18 11.15
C GLY A 8 24.97 14.81 11.74
N VAL A 9 25.24 14.72 13.03
CA VAL A 9 25.59 13.48 13.72
C VAL A 9 24.37 12.56 13.92
N MET A 10 23.17 13.11 14.06
CA MET A 10 21.94 12.32 14.14
C MET A 10 21.56 11.60 12.84
N LYS A 11 22.15 11.97 11.68
CA LYS A 11 21.96 11.27 10.40
C LYS A 11 22.78 9.97 10.24
N LEU A 12 23.75 9.71 11.11
CA LEU A 12 24.65 8.55 11.04
C LEU A 12 24.17 7.32 11.81
N LEU A 13 23.19 7.46 12.69
CA LEU A 13 22.66 6.30 13.43
C LEU A 13 21.54 5.61 12.62
N PRO A 14 21.63 4.28 12.39
CA PRO A 14 20.61 3.53 11.69
C PRO A 14 19.28 3.59 12.46
N SER A 15 18.17 3.77 11.74
CA SER A 15 16.85 3.78 12.36
C SER A 15 16.52 2.40 12.94
N ARG A 16 15.64 2.33 13.95
CA ARG A 16 15.13 1.05 14.50
C ARG A 16 14.58 0.13 13.40
N ARG A 17 14.09 0.71 12.32
CA ARG A 17 13.59 0.00 11.13
C ARG A 17 14.74 -0.62 10.36
N ASP A 18 15.82 0.12 10.12
CA ASP A 18 16.98 -0.34 9.36
C ASP A 18 17.70 -1.45 10.13
N LEU A 19 17.83 -1.32 11.46
CA LEU A 19 18.37 -2.36 12.32
C LEU A 19 17.53 -3.64 12.27
N ARG A 20 16.19 -3.53 12.30
CA ARG A 20 15.31 -4.70 12.18
C ARG A 20 15.37 -5.35 10.81
N LEU A 21 15.50 -4.55 9.75
CA LEU A 21 15.67 -5.06 8.41
C LEU A 21 17.03 -5.76 8.26
N ALA A 22 18.12 -5.13 8.68
CA ALA A 22 19.46 -5.69 8.59
C ALA A 22 19.56 -7.02 9.37
N SER A 23 19.13 -7.01 10.63
CA SER A 23 19.11 -8.24 11.45
C SER A 23 18.23 -9.33 10.83
N GLY A 24 17.06 -8.98 10.31
CA GLY A 24 16.17 -9.94 9.63
C GLY A 24 16.77 -10.52 8.35
N VAL A 25 17.50 -9.71 7.57
CA VAL A 25 18.19 -10.17 6.35
C VAL A 25 19.33 -11.12 6.69
N ILE A 26 20.14 -10.80 7.71
CA ILE A 26 21.22 -11.69 8.17
C ILE A 26 20.64 -13.07 8.57
N LEU A 27 19.59 -13.08 9.38
CA LEU A 27 18.92 -14.31 9.79
C LEU A 27 18.32 -15.07 8.61
N PHE A 28 17.73 -14.37 7.63
CA PHE A 28 17.17 -15.00 6.43
C PHE A 28 18.24 -15.64 5.54
N ILE A 29 19.40 -14.98 5.40
CA ILE A 29 20.56 -15.54 4.68
C ILE A 29 21.04 -16.81 5.38
N TYR A 30 21.17 -16.78 6.71
CA TYR A 30 21.54 -17.95 7.50
C TYR A 30 20.57 -19.12 7.28
N VAL A 31 19.26 -18.88 7.44
CA VAL A 31 18.23 -19.91 7.24
C VAL A 31 18.23 -20.42 5.80
N GLY A 32 18.36 -19.54 4.81
CA GLY A 32 18.46 -19.93 3.40
C GLY A 32 19.65 -20.85 3.12
N ALA A 33 20.84 -20.47 3.60
CA ALA A 33 22.04 -21.29 3.49
C ALA A 33 21.89 -22.65 4.22
N HIS A 34 21.24 -22.66 5.38
CA HIS A 34 20.95 -23.87 6.14
C HIS A 34 20.01 -24.82 5.37
N LEU A 35 18.95 -24.28 4.74
CA LEU A 35 18.05 -25.08 3.91
C LEU A 35 18.72 -25.60 2.63
N VAL A 36 19.57 -24.80 1.99
CA VAL A 36 20.39 -25.28 0.86
C VAL A 36 21.24 -26.46 1.31
N ASN A 37 21.86 -26.36 2.48
CA ASN A 37 22.69 -27.46 3.01
C ASN A 37 21.88 -28.74 3.25
N HIS A 38 20.65 -28.63 3.80
CA HIS A 38 19.74 -29.78 3.91
C HIS A 38 19.37 -30.36 2.53
N ALA A 39 19.13 -29.51 1.53
CA ALA A 39 18.82 -29.96 0.18
C ALA A 39 19.96 -30.77 -0.48
N LEU A 40 21.23 -30.52 -0.11
CA LEU A 40 22.36 -31.32 -0.56
C LEU A 40 22.26 -32.80 -0.12
N GLY A 41 21.49 -33.10 0.93
CA GLY A 41 21.16 -34.45 1.34
C GLY A 41 20.38 -35.29 0.32
N LEU A 42 19.80 -34.65 -0.72
CA LEU A 42 19.24 -35.36 -1.87
C LEU A 42 20.32 -36.10 -2.70
N ILE A 43 21.54 -35.60 -2.67
CA ILE A 43 22.67 -36.21 -3.38
C ILE A 43 23.26 -37.34 -2.54
N SER A 44 23.69 -37.03 -1.34
CA SER A 44 24.15 -38.00 -0.31
C SER A 44 24.44 -37.27 1.02
N ILE A 45 24.49 -38.03 2.10
CA ILE A 45 24.94 -37.51 3.41
C ILE A 45 26.36 -36.93 3.33
N ALA A 46 27.26 -37.57 2.57
CA ALA A 46 28.64 -37.10 2.40
C ALA A 46 28.75 -35.73 1.72
N VAL A 47 27.85 -35.41 0.79
CA VAL A 47 27.79 -34.11 0.15
C VAL A 47 27.23 -33.07 1.12
N ALA A 48 26.17 -33.41 1.86
CA ALA A 48 25.60 -32.55 2.90
C ALA A 48 26.63 -32.23 3.99
N GLU A 49 27.43 -33.21 4.42
CA GLU A 49 28.53 -33.05 5.39
C GLU A 49 29.59 -32.05 4.91
N ARG A 50 29.97 -32.10 3.62
CA ARG A 50 30.93 -31.14 3.07
C ARG A 50 30.34 -29.71 3.12
N GLY A 51 29.08 -29.55 2.74
CA GLY A 51 28.39 -28.26 2.85
C GLY A 51 28.30 -27.79 4.30
N LEU A 52 27.98 -28.69 5.23
CA LEU A 52 27.91 -28.38 6.65
C LEU A 52 29.26 -27.89 7.21
N ARG A 53 30.39 -28.56 6.87
CA ARG A 53 31.72 -28.09 7.28
C ARG A 53 32.01 -26.66 6.81
N MET A 54 31.63 -26.32 5.58
CA MET A 54 31.78 -24.96 5.07
C MET A 54 30.89 -23.96 5.83
N ALA A 55 29.64 -24.32 6.10
CA ALA A 55 28.72 -23.50 6.87
C ALA A 55 29.19 -23.28 8.30
N VAL A 56 29.69 -24.33 8.96
CA VAL A 56 30.27 -24.30 10.32
C VAL A 56 31.51 -23.39 10.35
N ALA A 57 32.42 -23.50 9.38
CA ALA A 57 33.61 -22.66 9.30
C ALA A 57 33.27 -21.15 9.22
N VAL A 58 32.14 -20.78 8.59
CA VAL A 58 31.68 -19.41 8.51
C VAL A 58 30.91 -18.99 9.76
N TRP A 59 29.84 -19.71 10.10
CA TRP A 59 28.86 -19.27 11.10
C TRP A 59 29.27 -19.59 12.55
N GLN A 60 30.17 -20.55 12.75
CA GLN A 60 30.73 -20.87 14.07
C GLN A 60 32.09 -20.21 14.33
N SER A 61 32.64 -19.47 13.36
CA SER A 61 33.76 -18.57 13.63
C SER A 61 33.36 -17.48 14.64
N PRO A 62 34.32 -16.91 15.40
CA PRO A 62 34.00 -15.84 16.35
C PRO A 62 33.22 -14.68 15.71
N PRO A 63 33.59 -14.13 14.53
CA PRO A 63 32.81 -13.07 13.90
C PRO A 63 31.44 -13.57 13.41
N GLY A 64 31.34 -14.79 12.85
CA GLY A 64 30.07 -15.37 12.40
C GLY A 64 29.11 -15.58 13.57
N THR A 65 29.58 -16.08 14.68
CA THR A 65 28.85 -16.26 15.94
C THR A 65 28.33 -14.92 16.45
N LEU A 66 29.17 -13.89 16.52
CA LEU A 66 28.77 -12.55 16.96
C LEU A 66 27.71 -11.94 16.06
N ILE A 67 27.88 -12.04 14.74
CA ILE A 67 26.92 -11.52 13.76
C ILE A 67 25.58 -12.25 13.87
N LEU A 68 25.57 -13.58 13.94
CA LEU A 68 24.36 -14.39 13.98
C LEU A 68 23.54 -14.14 15.26
N TYR A 69 24.19 -14.32 16.43
CA TYR A 69 23.50 -14.14 17.71
C TYR A 69 23.21 -12.67 18.03
N GLY A 70 24.07 -11.73 17.60
CA GLY A 70 23.81 -10.30 17.66
C GLY A 70 22.61 -9.90 16.82
N ALA A 71 22.49 -10.46 15.60
CA ALA A 71 21.32 -10.24 14.76
C ALA A 71 20.05 -10.84 15.38
N ALA A 72 20.13 -12.06 15.92
CA ALA A 72 18.99 -12.72 16.58
C ALA A 72 18.50 -11.93 17.80
N GLY A 73 19.40 -11.56 18.70
CA GLY A 73 19.08 -10.75 19.89
C GLY A 73 18.48 -9.38 19.52
N THR A 74 19.09 -8.68 18.56
CA THR A 74 18.60 -7.40 18.06
C THR A 74 17.21 -7.55 17.44
N HIS A 75 16.99 -8.58 16.62
CA HIS A 75 15.71 -8.81 15.95
C HIS A 75 14.58 -9.08 16.95
N ILE A 76 14.83 -9.95 17.94
CA ILE A 76 13.86 -10.28 19.02
C ILE A 76 13.58 -9.06 19.89
N ALA A 77 14.60 -8.32 20.33
CA ALA A 77 14.43 -7.12 21.14
C ALA A 77 13.60 -6.06 20.41
N LEU A 78 13.86 -5.83 19.11
CA LEU A 78 13.08 -4.92 18.29
C LEU A 78 11.67 -5.43 18.00
N ALA A 79 11.44 -6.75 17.95
CA ALA A 79 10.11 -7.34 17.84
C ALA A 79 9.30 -7.11 19.13
N PHE A 80 9.87 -7.36 20.30
CA PHE A 80 9.24 -7.06 21.60
C PHE A 80 8.98 -5.57 21.80
N SER A 81 9.93 -4.71 21.43
CA SER A 81 9.74 -3.26 21.45
C SER A 81 8.57 -2.84 20.54
N ALA A 82 8.46 -3.41 19.34
CA ALA A 82 7.35 -3.13 18.44
C ALA A 82 6.01 -3.61 19.03
N LEU A 83 5.97 -4.82 19.59
CA LEU A 83 4.78 -5.38 20.24
C LEU A 83 4.33 -4.51 21.44
N TYR A 84 5.27 -4.04 22.24
CA TYR A 84 5.00 -3.10 23.34
C TYR A 84 4.44 -1.77 22.84
N GLN A 85 4.97 -1.22 21.72
CA GLN A 85 4.54 0.06 21.17
C GLN A 85 3.17 0.00 20.51
N HIS A 86 2.71 -1.16 20.04
CA HIS A 86 1.36 -1.31 19.49
C HIS A 86 0.30 -1.05 20.56
N ARG A 87 -0.52 -0.02 20.37
CA ARG A 87 -1.61 0.34 21.29
C ARG A 87 -2.81 -0.60 21.15
N SER A 88 -3.14 -1.00 19.91
CA SER A 88 -4.22 -1.94 19.62
C SER A 88 -3.67 -3.24 19.02
N LEU A 89 -4.22 -4.39 19.43
CA LEU A 89 -3.94 -5.70 18.81
C LEU A 89 -4.85 -5.98 17.60
N ARG A 90 -5.77 -5.09 17.29
CA ARG A 90 -6.58 -5.17 16.08
C ARG A 90 -5.74 -4.75 14.89
N MET A 91 -5.23 -5.73 14.18
CA MET A 91 -4.35 -5.54 13.03
C MET A 91 -4.80 -6.41 11.84
N PRO A 92 -4.36 -6.11 10.61
CA PRO A 92 -4.67 -6.94 9.45
C PRO A 92 -4.20 -8.39 9.67
N PRO A 93 -4.94 -9.41 9.16
CA PRO A 93 -4.60 -10.82 9.35
C PRO A 93 -3.16 -11.18 8.95
N GLN A 94 -2.66 -10.60 7.87
CA GLN A 94 -1.26 -10.82 7.42
C GLN A 94 -0.22 -10.32 8.44
N GLU A 95 -0.50 -9.24 9.15
CA GLU A 95 0.39 -8.71 10.18
C GLU A 95 0.34 -9.57 11.44
N LEU A 96 -0.87 -10.00 11.82
CA LEU A 96 -1.07 -10.94 12.93
C LEU A 96 -0.35 -12.27 12.66
N LEU A 97 -0.54 -12.86 11.47
CA LEU A 97 0.13 -14.10 11.07
C LEU A 97 1.65 -13.96 11.15
N ARG A 98 2.21 -12.87 10.63
CA ARG A 98 3.66 -12.64 10.69
C ARG A 98 4.19 -12.55 12.12
N ILE A 99 3.45 -11.88 13.02
CA ILE A 99 3.84 -11.80 14.44
C ILE A 99 3.74 -13.18 15.08
N ALA A 100 2.67 -13.93 14.85
CA ALA A 100 2.47 -15.26 15.39
C ALA A 100 3.58 -16.24 14.94
N LEU A 101 3.90 -16.25 13.64
CA LEU A 101 5.01 -17.03 13.09
C LEU A 101 6.34 -16.63 13.75
N GLY A 102 6.63 -15.32 13.85
CA GLY A 102 7.85 -14.84 14.48
C GLY A 102 7.98 -15.23 15.96
N LEU A 103 6.89 -15.19 16.71
CA LEU A 103 6.87 -15.60 18.12
C LEU A 103 6.93 -17.12 18.31
N SER A 104 6.49 -17.91 17.33
CA SER A 104 6.59 -19.38 17.41
C SER A 104 8.00 -19.91 17.13
N ILE A 105 8.84 -19.16 16.40
CA ILE A 105 10.20 -19.60 16.05
C ILE A 105 11.05 -19.94 17.28
N PRO A 106 11.24 -19.07 18.29
CA PRO A 106 12.08 -19.41 19.44
C PRO A 106 11.59 -20.63 20.22
N THR A 107 10.28 -20.85 20.29
CA THR A 107 9.69 -22.02 20.97
C THR A 107 10.17 -23.34 20.38
N LEU A 108 10.34 -23.40 19.05
CA LEU A 108 10.84 -24.59 18.36
C LEU A 108 12.37 -24.59 18.23
N LEU A 109 12.97 -23.41 18.01
CA LEU A 109 14.39 -23.23 17.74
C LEU A 109 15.28 -23.51 18.99
N ILE A 110 14.82 -23.12 20.19
CA ILE A 110 15.60 -23.29 21.42
C ILE A 110 16.05 -24.76 21.59
N ALA A 111 15.14 -25.70 21.40
CA ALA A 111 15.48 -27.10 21.52
C ALA A 111 16.42 -27.59 20.41
N HIS A 112 16.30 -27.04 19.19
CA HIS A 112 17.23 -27.31 18.10
C HIS A 112 18.64 -26.78 18.43
N ALA A 113 18.74 -25.53 18.85
CA ALA A 113 20.01 -24.89 19.17
C ALA A 113 20.71 -25.54 20.38
N VAL A 114 19.94 -25.92 21.40
CA VAL A 114 20.48 -26.62 22.59
C VAL A 114 20.97 -28.00 22.23
N GLY A 115 20.20 -28.76 21.45
CA GLY A 115 20.56 -30.13 21.06
C GLY A 115 21.67 -30.24 20.00
N THR A 116 21.99 -29.13 19.31
CA THR A 116 23.05 -29.11 18.29
C THR A 116 24.22 -28.24 18.74
N ARG A 117 24.08 -26.92 18.69
CA ARG A 117 25.18 -25.98 18.97
C ARG A 117 25.68 -26.05 20.41
N LEU A 118 24.78 -26.02 21.39
CA LEU A 118 25.18 -26.02 22.79
C LEU A 118 25.76 -27.38 23.22
N ALA A 119 25.20 -28.49 22.74
CA ALA A 119 25.72 -29.81 22.97
C ALA A 119 27.16 -29.97 22.43
N PHE A 120 27.43 -29.38 21.25
CA PHE A 120 28.78 -29.34 20.68
C PHE A 120 29.74 -28.50 21.55
N GLU A 121 29.37 -27.31 21.96
CA GLU A 121 30.22 -26.40 22.72
C GLU A 121 30.55 -26.94 24.12
N LEU A 122 29.60 -27.61 24.78
CA LEU A 122 29.78 -28.10 26.15
C LEU A 122 30.39 -29.51 26.23
N TYR A 123 30.05 -30.37 25.26
CA TYR A 123 30.38 -31.80 25.35
C TYR A 123 31.13 -32.34 24.13
N GLY A 124 31.51 -31.48 23.19
CA GLY A 124 32.30 -31.87 22.02
C GLY A 124 31.52 -32.74 21.01
N HIS A 125 30.18 -32.74 21.06
CA HIS A 125 29.39 -33.52 20.12
C HIS A 125 29.58 -32.98 18.69
N PRO A 126 29.99 -33.84 17.73
CA PRO A 126 30.25 -33.37 16.38
C PRO A 126 28.95 -32.82 15.74
N PRO A 127 28.99 -31.65 15.14
CA PRO A 127 27.83 -31.07 14.47
C PRO A 127 27.70 -31.67 13.05
N ASP A 128 27.71 -33.00 12.92
CA ASP A 128 27.58 -33.73 11.67
C ASP A 128 26.15 -34.24 11.45
N TYR A 129 25.78 -34.48 10.20
CA TYR A 129 24.47 -34.98 9.87
C TYR A 129 24.23 -36.41 10.31
N ALA A 130 25.23 -37.26 10.24
CA ALA A 130 25.11 -38.64 10.65
C ALA A 130 24.64 -38.76 12.10
N HIS A 131 25.30 -38.01 12.99
CA HIS A 131 24.97 -37.96 14.42
C HIS A 131 23.60 -37.27 14.67
N VAL A 132 23.39 -36.06 14.13
CA VAL A 132 22.16 -35.28 14.39
C VAL A 132 20.92 -35.98 13.84
N VAL A 133 20.98 -36.54 12.62
CA VAL A 133 19.87 -37.26 11.99
C VAL A 133 19.56 -38.54 12.74
N TRP A 134 20.59 -39.30 13.16
CA TRP A 134 20.40 -40.48 13.99
C TRP A 134 19.72 -40.19 15.33
N MET A 135 20.17 -39.14 16.03
CA MET A 135 19.58 -38.72 17.30
C MET A 135 18.11 -38.30 17.13
N LEU A 136 17.78 -37.57 16.08
CA LEU A 136 16.42 -37.14 15.79
C LEU A 136 15.50 -38.34 15.49
N TRP A 137 15.96 -39.25 14.64
CA TRP A 137 15.23 -40.48 14.29
C TRP A 137 15.01 -41.36 15.51
N HIS A 138 16.07 -41.66 16.27
CA HIS A 138 15.98 -42.53 17.45
C HIS A 138 15.10 -41.94 18.57
N SER A 139 15.04 -40.61 18.68
CA SER A 139 14.19 -39.92 19.67
C SER A 139 12.77 -39.64 19.18
N GLY A 140 12.41 -39.92 17.91
CA GLY A 140 11.12 -39.61 17.31
C GLY A 140 10.81 -38.11 17.24
N ARG A 141 11.85 -37.25 17.14
CA ARG A 141 11.72 -35.78 17.17
C ARG A 141 11.92 -35.12 15.81
N GLU A 142 12.05 -35.88 14.73
CA GLU A 142 12.24 -35.43 13.36
C GLU A 142 11.08 -34.53 12.91
N GLY A 143 9.84 -34.88 13.23
CA GLY A 143 8.67 -34.08 12.91
C GLY A 143 8.69 -32.65 13.47
N ARG A 144 9.35 -32.47 14.64
CA ARG A 144 9.51 -31.16 15.27
C ARG A 144 10.48 -30.26 14.49
N GLN A 145 11.51 -30.84 13.85
CA GLN A 145 12.46 -30.12 13.03
C GLN A 145 11.78 -29.64 11.73
N ILE A 146 10.97 -30.51 11.12
CA ILE A 146 10.15 -30.15 9.96
C ILE A 146 9.15 -29.05 10.35
N ALA A 147 8.53 -29.13 11.51
CA ALA A 147 7.62 -28.12 12.02
C ALA A 147 8.29 -26.74 12.22
N LEU A 148 9.59 -26.70 12.62
CA LEU A 148 10.34 -25.45 12.76
C LEU A 148 10.58 -24.75 11.42
N LEU A 149 10.75 -25.52 10.35
CA LEU A 149 11.00 -24.99 9.02
C LEU A 149 9.88 -24.06 8.56
N VAL A 150 8.62 -24.45 8.79
CA VAL A 150 7.45 -23.69 8.32
C VAL A 150 7.41 -22.26 8.87
N PRO A 151 7.39 -22.00 10.18
CA PRO A 151 7.36 -20.64 10.70
C PRO A 151 8.64 -19.87 10.39
N GLY A 152 9.81 -20.52 10.44
CA GLY A 152 11.08 -19.87 10.14
C GLY A 152 11.15 -19.35 8.72
N TRP A 153 10.83 -20.18 7.74
CA TRP A 153 10.89 -19.82 6.34
C TRP A 153 9.78 -18.85 5.92
N MET A 154 8.52 -19.14 6.30
CA MET A 154 7.40 -18.27 5.98
C MET A 154 7.56 -16.87 6.58
N HIS A 155 8.00 -16.77 7.84
CA HIS A 155 8.26 -15.48 8.48
C HIS A 155 9.31 -14.67 7.71
N GLY A 156 10.39 -15.32 7.31
CA GLY A 156 11.47 -14.72 6.53
C GLY A 156 10.98 -14.24 5.16
N CYS A 157 10.31 -15.10 4.39
CA CYS A 157 9.74 -14.76 3.08
C CYS A 157 8.74 -13.59 3.17
N MET A 158 7.84 -13.60 4.17
CA MET A 158 6.93 -12.49 4.42
C MET A 158 7.71 -11.21 4.75
N GLY A 159 8.78 -11.29 5.54
CA GLY A 159 9.66 -10.17 5.86
C GLY A 159 10.31 -9.55 4.63
N ILE A 160 10.88 -10.37 3.75
CA ILE A 160 11.49 -9.95 2.48
C ILE A 160 10.47 -9.31 1.56
N ASN A 161 9.31 -9.95 1.35
CA ASN A 161 8.23 -9.37 0.56
C ASN A 161 7.76 -8.02 1.11
N PHE A 162 7.63 -7.90 2.42
CA PHE A 162 7.30 -6.62 3.07
C PHE A 162 8.35 -5.54 2.86
N ALA A 163 9.63 -5.91 2.86
CA ALA A 163 10.73 -4.95 2.72
C ALA A 163 10.94 -4.50 1.26
N PHE A 164 10.87 -5.44 0.33
CA PHE A 164 11.32 -5.26 -1.05
C PHE A 164 10.22 -5.41 -2.11
N GLY A 165 9.02 -5.87 -1.76
CA GLY A 165 7.95 -6.24 -2.69
C GLY A 165 7.49 -5.16 -3.68
N LYS A 166 7.83 -3.88 -3.42
CA LYS A 166 7.54 -2.75 -4.32
C LYS A 166 8.77 -2.26 -5.10
N ARG A 167 9.95 -2.86 -4.92
CA ARG A 167 11.16 -2.47 -5.65
C ARG A 167 11.17 -3.09 -7.05
N ALA A 168 11.57 -2.33 -8.06
CA ALA A 168 11.60 -2.78 -9.45
C ALA A 168 12.38 -4.10 -9.63
N GLY A 169 13.54 -4.25 -8.98
CA GLY A 169 14.32 -5.49 -9.01
C GLY A 169 13.57 -6.68 -8.43
N TYR A 170 12.84 -6.51 -7.32
CA TYR A 170 12.02 -7.58 -6.73
C TYR A 170 10.87 -7.99 -7.67
N LEU A 171 10.20 -7.01 -8.27
CA LEU A 171 9.09 -7.25 -9.20
C LEU A 171 9.55 -7.98 -10.45
N ARG A 172 10.74 -7.64 -10.97
CA ARG A 172 11.36 -8.31 -12.14
C ARG A 172 11.61 -9.80 -11.88
N PHE A 173 12.09 -10.15 -10.68
CA PHE A 173 12.43 -11.52 -10.32
C PHE A 173 11.36 -12.23 -9.48
N ARG A 174 10.16 -11.67 -9.37
CA ARG A 174 9.11 -12.17 -8.47
C ARG A 174 8.78 -13.65 -8.66
N LEU A 175 8.70 -14.12 -9.91
CA LEU A 175 8.38 -15.53 -10.19
C LEU A 175 9.52 -16.46 -9.77
N VAL A 176 10.79 -16.08 -10.03
CA VAL A 176 11.96 -16.84 -9.61
C VAL A 176 12.06 -16.91 -8.09
N LEU A 177 11.86 -15.77 -7.40
CA LEU A 177 11.84 -15.70 -5.94
C LEU A 177 10.69 -16.52 -5.34
N PHE A 178 9.53 -16.52 -5.98
CA PHE A 178 8.39 -17.35 -5.57
C PHE A 178 8.70 -18.84 -5.76
N GLY A 179 9.27 -19.23 -6.92
CA GLY A 179 9.73 -20.59 -7.16
C GLY A 179 10.76 -21.05 -6.12
N ALA A 180 11.78 -20.22 -5.83
CA ALA A 180 12.76 -20.50 -4.79
C ALA A 180 12.12 -20.61 -3.38
N ALA A 181 11.13 -19.76 -3.07
CA ALA A 181 10.43 -19.80 -1.78
C ALA A 181 9.61 -21.09 -1.57
N LEU A 182 9.15 -21.72 -2.65
CA LEU A 182 8.43 -23.01 -2.59
C LEU A 182 9.37 -24.21 -2.68
N LEU A 183 10.31 -24.18 -3.61
CA LEU A 183 11.15 -25.34 -3.92
C LEU A 183 12.25 -25.57 -2.90
N LEU A 184 12.88 -24.52 -2.38
CA LEU A 184 13.98 -24.67 -1.43
C LEU A 184 13.57 -25.41 -0.13
N PRO A 185 12.47 -25.05 0.56
CA PRO A 185 12.04 -25.82 1.74
C PRO A 185 11.61 -27.24 1.38
N ALA A 186 11.00 -27.45 0.20
CA ALA A 186 10.62 -28.79 -0.26
C ALA A 186 11.86 -29.66 -0.46
N PHE A 187 12.87 -29.14 -1.16
CA PHE A 187 14.14 -29.88 -1.35
C PHE A 187 14.90 -30.08 -0.03
N ALA A 188 14.83 -29.12 0.90
CA ALA A 188 15.44 -29.26 2.21
C ALA A 188 14.79 -30.40 3.02
N VAL A 189 13.45 -30.50 3.01
CA VAL A 189 12.73 -31.60 3.67
C VAL A 189 13.04 -32.94 3.00
N LEU A 190 12.99 -33.01 1.67
CA LEU A 190 13.31 -34.23 0.93
C LEU A 190 14.75 -34.69 1.15
N GLY A 191 15.72 -33.73 1.19
CA GLY A 191 17.11 -34.02 1.49
C GLY A 191 17.30 -34.54 2.92
N PHE A 192 16.60 -33.92 3.89
CA PHE A 192 16.60 -34.42 5.26
C PHE A 192 16.02 -35.84 5.38
N LEU A 193 14.91 -36.12 4.70
CA LEU A 193 14.30 -37.47 4.69
C LEU A 193 15.19 -38.50 3.96
N SER A 194 15.88 -38.08 2.90
CA SER A 194 16.87 -38.92 2.21
C SER A 194 18.03 -39.32 3.15
N MET A 195 18.59 -38.32 3.85
CA MET A 195 19.64 -38.59 4.85
C MET A 195 19.12 -39.45 6.01
N LEU A 196 17.86 -39.25 6.44
CA LEU A 196 17.24 -40.09 7.47
C LEU A 196 17.18 -41.54 7.03
N LYS A 197 16.78 -41.81 5.77
CA LYS A 197 16.76 -43.17 5.23
C LYS A 197 18.18 -43.77 5.14
N GLU A 198 19.15 -43.00 4.67
CA GLU A 198 20.56 -43.43 4.57
C GLU A 198 21.13 -43.80 5.96
N VAL A 199 20.93 -42.92 6.95
CA VAL A 199 21.35 -43.16 8.34
C VAL A 199 20.63 -44.35 8.95
N SER A 200 19.33 -44.55 8.68
CA SER A 200 18.58 -45.70 9.19
C SER A 200 19.11 -47.06 8.69
N LEU A 201 19.62 -47.07 7.46
CA LEU A 201 20.28 -48.24 6.89
C LEU A 201 21.67 -48.48 7.50
N LEU A 202 22.47 -47.42 7.65
CA LEU A 202 23.81 -47.49 8.27
C LEU A 202 23.73 -47.93 9.76
N ALA A 203 22.70 -47.47 10.46
CA ALA A 203 22.47 -47.80 11.87
C ALA A 203 22.06 -49.26 12.13
N GLN A 204 21.77 -50.06 11.09
CA GLN A 204 21.60 -51.50 11.21
C GLN A 204 22.93 -52.22 11.54
N ASN A 205 24.06 -51.56 11.26
CA ASN A 205 25.37 -52.06 11.63
C ASN A 205 25.77 -51.51 13.04
N PRO A 206 25.82 -52.36 14.10
CA PRO A 206 26.20 -51.92 15.44
C PRO A 206 27.61 -51.33 15.52
N ALA A 207 28.54 -51.82 14.70
CA ALA A 207 29.91 -51.31 14.65
C ALA A 207 29.95 -49.86 14.12
N TRP A 208 29.13 -49.55 13.13
CA TRP A 208 28.98 -48.19 12.62
C TRP A 208 28.42 -47.25 13.71
N VAL A 209 27.37 -47.67 14.43
CA VAL A 209 26.81 -46.90 15.54
C VAL A 209 27.85 -46.63 16.61
N ALA A 210 28.59 -47.66 17.03
CA ALA A 210 29.61 -47.56 18.08
C ALA A 210 30.78 -46.62 17.71
N THR A 211 31.12 -46.53 16.42
CA THR A 211 32.24 -45.70 15.95
C THR A 211 31.83 -44.28 15.54
N THR A 212 30.58 -44.09 15.10
CA THR A 212 30.10 -42.81 14.50
C THR A 212 29.27 -42.01 15.49
N ILE A 213 28.49 -42.67 16.36
CA ILE A 213 27.52 -41.98 17.20
C ILE A 213 28.08 -41.79 18.62
N VAL A 214 28.33 -40.54 18.96
CA VAL A 214 28.70 -40.16 20.34
C VAL A 214 27.42 -40.00 21.15
N GLN A 215 27.19 -40.82 22.15
CA GLN A 215 26.02 -40.75 23.02
C GLN A 215 26.30 -39.83 24.22
N LEU A 216 25.35 -38.96 24.52
CA LEU A 216 25.33 -38.20 25.78
C LEU A 216 25.01 -39.13 26.93
N ASP A 217 25.70 -38.96 28.05
CA ASP A 217 25.31 -39.62 29.29
C ASP A 217 24.02 -39.01 29.89
N ALA A 218 23.46 -39.69 30.90
CA ALA A 218 22.21 -39.26 31.52
C ALA A 218 22.31 -37.87 32.17
N THR A 219 23.48 -37.53 32.73
CA THR A 219 23.72 -36.24 33.39
C THR A 219 23.80 -35.10 32.37
N GLN A 220 24.46 -35.32 31.25
CA GLN A 220 24.54 -34.37 30.12
C GLN A 220 23.17 -34.14 29.50
N HIS A 221 22.37 -35.19 29.30
CA HIS A 221 20.99 -35.07 28.84
C HIS A 221 20.13 -34.22 29.78
N LEU A 222 20.22 -34.47 31.10
CA LEU A 222 19.51 -33.69 32.11
C LEU A 222 19.94 -32.21 32.10
N ALA A 223 21.27 -31.97 32.05
CA ALA A 223 21.81 -30.61 32.01
C ALA A 223 21.31 -29.81 30.78
N LEU A 224 21.39 -30.39 29.58
CA LEU A 224 20.84 -29.77 28.37
C LEU A 224 19.30 -29.57 28.45
N GLY A 225 18.61 -30.52 29.08
CA GLY A 225 17.18 -30.41 29.37
C GLY A 225 16.85 -29.21 30.24
N HIS A 226 17.57 -29.04 31.35
CA HIS A 226 17.38 -27.87 32.24
C HIS A 226 17.68 -26.55 31.54
N VAL A 227 18.74 -26.49 30.73
CA VAL A 227 19.04 -25.27 29.96
C VAL A 227 17.94 -24.96 28.94
N ARG A 228 17.46 -25.97 28.20
CA ARG A 228 16.32 -25.81 27.26
C ARG A 228 15.08 -25.28 27.97
N ASP A 229 14.71 -25.87 29.08
CA ASP A 229 13.49 -25.54 29.82
C ASP A 229 13.60 -24.16 30.48
N GLY A 230 14.79 -23.81 30.99
CA GLY A 230 15.10 -22.48 31.48
C GLY A 230 15.02 -21.41 30.40
N LEU A 231 15.55 -21.64 29.20
CA LEU A 231 15.47 -20.73 28.09
C LEU A 231 14.02 -20.56 27.58
N LEU A 232 13.24 -21.65 27.55
CA LEU A 232 11.81 -21.58 27.21
C LEU A 232 11.04 -20.78 28.27
N ALA A 233 11.26 -21.03 29.54
CA ALA A 233 10.63 -20.28 30.63
C ALA A 233 10.98 -18.78 30.55
N LEU A 234 12.24 -18.44 30.31
CA LEU A 234 12.69 -17.06 30.13
C LEU A 234 12.01 -16.40 28.93
N TYR A 235 11.90 -17.13 27.81
CA TYR A 235 11.25 -16.61 26.62
C TYR A 235 9.75 -16.33 26.85
N PHE A 236 9.01 -17.26 27.46
CA PHE A 236 7.60 -17.04 27.78
C PHE A 236 7.40 -15.98 28.85
N ALA A 237 8.29 -15.91 29.84
CA ALA A 237 8.27 -14.82 30.83
C ALA A 237 8.49 -13.46 30.18
N ALA A 238 9.39 -13.34 29.19
CA ALA A 238 9.61 -12.10 28.44
C ALA A 238 8.37 -11.71 27.62
N ILE A 239 7.69 -12.64 26.98
CA ILE A 239 6.41 -12.40 26.29
C ILE A 239 5.36 -11.90 27.29
N ALA A 240 5.18 -12.61 28.41
CA ALA A 240 4.23 -12.23 29.46
C ALA A 240 4.52 -10.83 30.01
N ALA A 241 5.80 -10.52 30.27
CA ALA A 241 6.23 -9.21 30.72
C ALA A 241 5.85 -8.08 29.74
N VAL A 242 6.00 -8.31 28.43
CA VAL A 242 5.57 -7.34 27.41
C VAL A 242 4.06 -7.10 27.46
N PHE A 243 3.25 -8.17 27.58
CA PHE A 243 1.78 -8.03 27.68
C PHE A 243 1.34 -7.38 29.00
N ILE A 244 1.96 -7.74 30.11
CA ILE A 244 1.71 -7.12 31.43
C ILE A 244 2.06 -5.62 31.36
N ALA A 245 3.24 -5.28 30.87
CA ALA A 245 3.67 -3.89 30.73
C ALA A 245 2.72 -3.08 29.83
N ARG A 246 2.16 -3.69 28.76
CA ARG A 246 1.11 -3.06 27.95
C ARG A 246 -0.17 -2.83 28.75
N ALA A 247 -0.65 -3.84 29.47
CA ALA A 247 -1.87 -3.75 30.28
C ALA A 247 -1.73 -2.66 31.35
N VAL A 248 -0.61 -2.66 32.07
CA VAL A 248 -0.30 -1.63 33.08
C VAL A 248 -0.27 -0.24 32.47
N ARG A 249 0.41 -0.08 31.32
CA ARG A 249 0.44 1.20 30.61
C ARG A 249 -0.98 1.68 30.25
N THR A 250 -1.80 0.82 29.64
CA THR A 250 -3.17 1.17 29.23
C THR A 250 -4.00 1.58 30.46
N PHE A 251 -3.91 0.81 31.54
CA PHE A 251 -4.62 1.08 32.79
C PHE A 251 -4.20 2.43 33.40
N VAL A 252 -2.89 2.73 33.43
CA VAL A 252 -2.37 4.00 33.95
C VAL A 252 -2.80 5.18 33.07
N GLU A 253 -2.76 5.02 31.74
CA GLU A 253 -3.17 6.05 30.78
C GLU A 253 -4.67 6.36 30.91
N GLU A 254 -5.52 5.35 31.09
CA GLU A 254 -6.96 5.52 31.33
C GLU A 254 -7.26 6.21 32.65
N ARG A 255 -6.55 5.86 33.74
CA ARG A 255 -6.75 6.47 35.05
C ARG A 255 -6.24 7.91 35.18
N ARG A 256 -5.18 8.26 34.46
CA ARG A 256 -4.62 9.63 34.49
C ARG A 256 -5.45 10.66 33.74
N GLY A 257 -6.60 10.28 33.16
CA GLY A 257 -7.57 11.17 32.54
C GLY A 257 -7.10 11.95 31.33
N SER A 258 -5.92 11.62 30.75
CA SER A 258 -5.39 12.27 29.55
C SER A 258 -6.02 11.68 28.30
N LEU A 259 -7.34 11.78 28.17
CA LEU A 259 -8.06 11.37 26.97
C LEU A 259 -8.03 12.51 25.95
N VAL A 260 -7.80 12.14 24.70
CA VAL A 260 -7.86 13.02 23.54
C VAL A 260 -9.08 12.65 22.72
N SER A 261 -9.87 13.65 22.32
CA SER A 261 -11.00 13.46 21.42
C SER A 261 -10.52 13.56 19.97
N ILE A 262 -10.83 12.56 19.16
CA ILE A 262 -10.61 12.57 17.73
C ILE A 262 -11.96 12.57 17.04
N GLY A 263 -12.32 13.71 16.44
CA GLY A 263 -13.53 13.88 15.62
C GLY A 263 -13.32 13.29 14.23
N TYR A 264 -14.26 12.47 13.80
CA TYR A 264 -14.43 11.99 12.42
C TYR A 264 -15.75 12.53 11.89
N PRO A 265 -16.01 12.55 10.58
CA PRO A 265 -17.24 13.10 10.01
C PRO A 265 -18.53 12.52 10.62
N GLU A 266 -18.52 11.24 10.98
CA GLU A 266 -19.72 10.55 11.49
C GLU A 266 -19.79 10.50 13.02
N ARG A 267 -18.66 10.60 13.72
CA ARG A 267 -18.61 10.48 15.20
C ARG A 267 -17.27 10.93 15.79
N SER A 268 -17.26 11.23 17.06
CA SER A 268 -16.03 11.46 17.82
C SER A 268 -15.71 10.26 18.72
N VAL A 269 -14.42 9.98 18.91
CA VAL A 269 -13.93 8.92 19.78
C VAL A 269 -12.91 9.48 20.77
N ARG A 270 -12.94 8.99 22.00
CA ARG A 270 -11.95 9.35 23.03
C ARG A 270 -10.93 8.24 23.17
N VAL A 271 -9.67 8.58 23.07
CA VAL A 271 -8.55 7.64 23.21
C VAL A 271 -7.47 8.20 24.11
N PRO A 272 -6.70 7.36 24.80
CA PRO A 272 -5.57 7.82 25.59
C PRO A 272 -4.56 8.57 24.73
N ARG A 273 -3.95 9.61 25.28
CA ARG A 273 -2.88 10.37 24.63
C ARG A 273 -1.76 9.46 24.17
N GLY A 274 -1.24 9.71 22.97
CA GLY A 274 -0.17 8.92 22.36
C GLY A 274 -0.67 7.80 21.44
N TRP A 275 -1.97 7.59 21.31
CA TRP A 275 -2.54 6.76 20.25
C TRP A 275 -2.39 7.46 18.90
N SER A 276 -2.09 6.71 17.86
CA SER A 276 -2.22 7.25 16.51
C SER A 276 -3.67 7.27 16.06
N VAL A 277 -4.01 8.18 15.15
CA VAL A 277 -5.35 8.26 14.56
C VAL A 277 -5.75 6.92 13.93
N LEU A 278 -4.82 6.18 13.32
CA LEU A 278 -5.10 4.85 12.76
C LEU A 278 -5.41 3.81 13.85
N GLU A 279 -4.69 3.83 14.98
CA GLU A 279 -4.97 2.94 16.12
C GLU A 279 -6.34 3.25 16.72
N ALA A 280 -6.69 4.52 16.84
CA ALA A 280 -8.02 4.97 17.28
C ALA A 280 -9.11 4.48 16.33
N SER A 281 -8.93 4.68 15.01
CA SER A 281 -9.88 4.20 13.99
C SER A 281 -10.12 2.69 14.11
N ARG A 282 -9.06 1.89 14.18
CA ARG A 282 -9.14 0.42 14.27
C ARG A 282 -9.81 -0.05 15.57
N SER A 283 -9.47 0.56 16.70
CA SER A 283 -10.05 0.21 18.00
C SER A 283 -11.55 0.44 18.03
N HIS A 284 -12.00 1.54 17.44
CA HIS A 284 -13.41 1.93 17.43
C HIS A 284 -14.15 1.49 16.15
N ARG A 285 -13.58 0.58 15.37
CA ARG A 285 -14.17 0.04 14.12
C ARG A 285 -14.55 1.12 13.12
N ILE A 286 -13.76 2.19 13.05
CA ILE A 286 -13.87 3.20 12.00
C ILE A 286 -13.09 2.67 10.80
N ALA A 287 -13.76 2.59 9.67
CA ALA A 287 -13.15 2.11 8.44
C ALA A 287 -12.03 3.06 7.99
N HIS A 288 -10.81 2.53 7.89
CA HIS A 288 -9.64 3.32 7.56
C HIS A 288 -8.65 2.48 6.75
N VAL A 289 -8.43 2.86 5.50
CA VAL A 289 -7.52 2.15 4.60
C VAL A 289 -6.08 2.29 5.07
N SER A 290 -5.35 1.19 5.17
CA SER A 290 -3.93 1.19 5.54
C SER A 290 -3.21 -0.01 4.98
N MET A 291 -2.77 0.08 3.73
CA MET A 291 -2.13 -1.01 2.97
C MET A 291 -0.80 -1.49 3.58
N CYS A 292 -0.01 -0.59 4.17
CA CYS A 292 1.28 -0.96 4.76
C CYS A 292 1.20 -1.38 6.24
N GLY A 293 0.01 -1.43 6.83
CA GLY A 293 -0.17 -1.78 8.24
C GLY A 293 0.32 -0.72 9.24
N GLY A 294 0.42 0.55 8.83
CA GLY A 294 0.79 1.64 9.75
C GLY A 294 2.28 2.01 9.78
N ARG A 295 3.03 1.74 8.71
CA ARG A 295 4.49 1.89 8.65
C ARG A 295 4.98 3.12 7.88
N ALA A 296 4.16 4.12 7.67
CA ALA A 296 4.47 5.33 6.89
C ALA A 296 5.02 5.06 5.46
N ARG A 297 4.78 3.88 4.87
CA ARG A 297 5.31 3.49 3.55
C ARG A 297 4.37 3.72 2.38
N CYS A 298 3.07 3.63 2.64
CA CYS A 298 2.03 3.96 1.68
C CYS A 298 1.37 5.27 2.10
N SER A 299 0.66 5.88 1.20
CA SER A 299 -0.09 7.09 1.49
C SER A 299 -1.58 6.82 1.75
N THR A 300 -1.98 5.54 1.85
CA THR A 300 -3.40 5.17 1.88
C THR A 300 -4.11 5.53 3.18
N CYS A 301 -3.38 5.72 4.28
CA CYS A 301 -3.95 6.16 5.56
C CYS A 301 -3.92 7.68 5.75
N ARG A 302 -3.94 8.46 4.66
CA ARG A 302 -3.96 9.93 4.77
C ARG A 302 -5.27 10.41 5.37
N VAL A 303 -5.12 11.38 6.28
CA VAL A 303 -6.21 12.17 6.83
C VAL A 303 -5.93 13.64 6.61
N ARG A 304 -6.97 14.43 6.40
CA ARG A 304 -6.90 15.88 6.51
C ARG A 304 -7.22 16.26 7.94
N VAL A 305 -6.38 17.07 8.57
CA VAL A 305 -6.65 17.66 9.89
C VAL A 305 -7.44 18.93 9.65
N VAL A 306 -8.72 18.91 10.05
CA VAL A 306 -9.65 20.02 9.82
C VAL A 306 -9.59 21.04 10.96
N ALA A 307 -9.41 20.54 12.20
CA ALA A 307 -9.26 21.37 13.39
C ALA A 307 -8.22 20.77 14.35
N GLY A 308 -7.57 21.61 15.14
CA GLY A 308 -6.57 21.19 16.13
C GLY A 308 -5.20 20.84 15.53
N GLN A 309 -4.78 21.50 14.46
CA GLN A 309 -3.44 21.30 13.89
C GLN A 309 -2.32 21.65 14.88
N ASP A 310 -2.52 22.64 15.73
CA ASP A 310 -1.66 23.05 16.84
C ASP A 310 -1.50 21.95 17.90
N GLN A 311 -2.45 21.00 17.96
CA GLN A 311 -2.41 19.84 18.86
C GLN A 311 -1.68 18.64 18.24
N CYS A 312 -0.95 18.84 17.14
CA CYS A 312 -0.24 17.81 16.41
C CYS A 312 1.26 18.14 16.36
N ALA A 313 2.11 17.18 16.70
CA ALA A 313 3.54 17.32 16.46
C ALA A 313 3.84 17.38 14.95
N PRO A 314 4.94 18.05 14.51
CA PRO A 314 5.36 18.05 13.13
C PRO A 314 5.53 16.62 12.58
N PRO A 315 5.38 16.40 11.25
CA PRO A 315 5.60 15.10 10.66
C PRO A 315 7.02 14.58 10.91
N ALA A 316 7.13 13.35 11.40
CA ALA A 316 8.43 12.68 11.51
C ALA A 316 9.03 12.42 10.11
N ALA A 317 10.35 12.20 10.03
CA ALA A 317 11.08 12.08 8.75
C ALA A 317 10.48 11.05 7.78
N ASP A 318 10.00 9.91 8.26
CA ASP A 318 9.36 8.87 7.43
C ASP A 318 7.99 9.31 6.91
N GLU A 319 7.21 10.00 7.74
CA GLU A 319 5.94 10.59 7.35
C GLU A 319 6.15 11.69 6.33
N HIS A 320 7.07 12.62 6.61
CA HIS A 320 7.38 13.75 5.74
C HIS A 320 7.81 13.29 4.34
N ARG A 321 8.72 12.30 4.24
CA ARG A 321 9.14 11.72 2.95
C ARG A 321 7.97 11.12 2.18
N THR A 322 7.02 10.49 2.87
CA THR A 322 5.85 9.88 2.21
C THR A 322 4.86 10.94 1.75
N LEU A 323 4.64 11.99 2.54
CA LEU A 323 3.75 13.11 2.19
C LEU A 323 4.31 13.90 1.00
N LEU A 324 5.63 14.18 0.98
CA LEU A 324 6.29 14.82 -0.17
C LEU A 324 6.14 14.00 -1.45
N ARG A 325 6.34 12.69 -1.39
CA ARG A 325 6.22 11.81 -2.58
C ARG A 325 4.84 11.83 -3.22
N VAL A 326 3.79 12.13 -2.46
CA VAL A 326 2.40 12.18 -2.96
C VAL A 326 1.87 13.62 -3.05
N HIS A 327 2.75 14.60 -3.00
CA HIS A 327 2.43 16.03 -3.06
C HIS A 327 1.25 16.42 -2.15
N ALA A 328 1.26 15.90 -0.91
CA ALA A 328 0.20 16.12 0.05
C ALA A 328 0.18 17.58 0.53
N GLY A 329 -1.00 18.16 0.68
CA GLY A 329 -1.18 19.49 1.24
C GLY A 329 -0.71 19.59 2.70
N PRO A 330 -0.50 20.81 3.21
CA PRO A 330 0.08 21.07 4.54
C PRO A 330 -0.81 20.56 5.70
N ASP A 331 -2.10 20.45 5.49
CA ASP A 331 -3.10 19.94 6.43
C ASP A 331 -3.23 18.40 6.41
N THR A 332 -2.51 17.75 5.50
CA THR A 332 -2.59 16.30 5.30
C THR A 332 -1.53 15.58 6.12
N ARG A 333 -1.95 14.56 6.87
CA ARG A 333 -1.09 13.74 7.73
C ARG A 333 -1.32 12.25 7.46
N LEU A 334 -0.38 11.43 7.85
CA LEU A 334 -0.58 9.97 7.85
C LEU A 334 -1.19 9.55 9.19
N ALA A 335 -2.42 9.04 9.16
CA ALA A 335 -3.12 8.59 10.39
C ALA A 335 -2.32 7.61 11.23
N CYS A 336 -1.46 6.81 10.61
CA CYS A 336 -0.61 5.85 11.32
C CYS A 336 0.56 6.51 12.08
N GLN A 337 0.92 7.73 11.75
CA GLN A 337 2.00 8.48 12.38
C GLN A 337 1.48 9.63 13.25
N LEU A 338 0.33 10.18 12.90
CA LEU A 338 -0.29 11.29 13.60
C LEU A 338 -0.75 10.85 15.00
N ARG A 339 -0.09 11.38 16.04
CA ARG A 339 -0.37 11.16 17.46
C ARG A 339 -0.69 12.49 18.10
N PRO A 340 -1.97 12.87 18.18
CA PRO A 340 -2.36 14.14 18.77
C PRO A 340 -2.11 14.16 20.27
N PHE A 341 -1.76 15.33 20.79
CA PHE A 341 -1.62 15.56 22.23
C PHE A 341 -2.78 16.36 22.81
N GLY A 342 -3.72 16.83 21.98
CA GLY A 342 -4.99 17.45 22.33
C GLY A 342 -6.09 17.01 21.36
N ASN A 343 -7.26 17.64 21.47
CA ASN A 343 -8.43 17.32 20.65
C ASN A 343 -8.21 17.77 19.20
N ILE A 344 -8.58 16.90 18.25
CA ILE A 344 -8.46 17.16 16.81
C ILE A 344 -9.69 16.69 16.05
N GLU A 345 -9.91 17.27 14.87
CA GLU A 345 -10.86 16.75 13.90
C GLU A 345 -10.14 16.32 12.63
N VAL A 346 -10.47 15.14 12.13
CA VAL A 346 -9.83 14.56 10.95
C VAL A 346 -10.85 13.99 9.98
N VAL A 347 -10.54 14.12 8.69
CA VAL A 347 -11.29 13.49 7.60
C VAL A 347 -10.38 12.50 6.89
N PRO A 348 -10.68 11.18 6.92
CA PRO A 348 -9.98 10.19 6.12
C PRO A 348 -10.13 10.52 4.62
N LEU A 349 -9.02 10.62 3.90
CA LEU A 349 -9.04 10.92 2.46
C LEU A 349 -9.37 9.71 1.61
N LEU A 350 -9.19 8.50 2.17
CA LEU A 350 -9.59 7.24 1.55
C LEU A 350 -10.50 6.53 2.54
N SER A 351 -11.80 6.58 2.31
CA SER A 351 -12.78 5.86 3.12
C SER A 351 -12.86 4.41 2.68
N ALA A 352 -12.57 3.49 3.63
CA ALA A 352 -13.07 2.15 3.54
C ALA A 352 -14.33 2.10 4.44
N ALA A 353 -15.44 2.58 3.96
CA ALA A 353 -16.70 2.38 4.64
C ALA A 353 -17.10 0.91 4.48
N PRO A 354 -17.20 0.11 5.56
CA PRO A 354 -18.02 -1.07 5.50
C PRO A 354 -19.47 -0.55 5.61
N ARG A 355 -20.16 -0.43 4.49
CA ARG A 355 -21.61 -0.38 4.56
C ARG A 355 -22.07 -1.72 5.08
N THR A 356 -22.46 -1.74 6.36
CA THR A 356 -23.35 -2.74 6.93
C THR A 356 -24.74 -2.44 6.40
N SER A 357 -24.99 -2.77 5.16
CA SER A 357 -26.31 -3.03 4.67
C SER A 357 -26.17 -3.94 3.46
N ARG A 358 -26.76 -5.08 3.64
CA ARG A 358 -27.04 -6.11 2.66
C ARG A 358 -28.21 -5.60 1.81
N GLU A 359 -27.95 -4.53 1.04
CA GLU A 359 -28.86 -4.08 0.01
C GLU A 359 -28.19 -4.28 -1.34
N PRO A 360 -28.88 -4.88 -2.30
CA PRO A 360 -28.37 -5.01 -3.64
C PRO A 360 -28.09 -3.61 -4.21
N ALA A 361 -27.09 -3.50 -5.05
CA ALA A 361 -26.74 -2.29 -5.77
C ALA A 361 -27.89 -1.89 -6.73
N SER A 362 -28.92 -1.19 -6.21
CA SER A 362 -30.06 -0.72 -6.95
C SER A 362 -30.56 0.67 -6.56
N ASP A 363 -29.71 1.48 -5.90
CA ASP A 363 -30.00 2.92 -5.72
C ASP A 363 -29.38 3.77 -6.84
N ALA A 364 -29.26 3.24 -8.04
CA ALA A 364 -29.05 4.07 -9.21
C ALA A 364 -30.37 4.78 -9.52
N ALA A 365 -30.46 6.05 -9.16
CA ALA A 365 -31.60 6.87 -9.55
C ALA A 365 -31.38 7.40 -10.97
N GLU A 366 -32.42 7.35 -11.78
CA GLU A 366 -32.42 8.01 -13.09
C GLU A 366 -32.64 9.50 -12.92
N HIS A 367 -31.75 10.29 -13.48
CA HIS A 367 -31.79 11.74 -13.46
C HIS A 367 -31.66 12.29 -14.89
N GLU A 368 -32.40 13.36 -15.19
CA GLU A 368 -32.09 14.17 -16.35
C GLU A 368 -30.93 15.09 -16.01
N VAL A 369 -29.76 14.82 -16.60
CA VAL A 369 -28.50 15.50 -16.27
C VAL A 369 -27.90 16.20 -17.48
N ALA A 370 -27.22 17.31 -17.26
CA ALA A 370 -26.27 17.80 -18.23
C ALA A 370 -24.89 17.21 -17.95
N VAL A 371 -24.28 16.64 -19.00
CA VAL A 371 -22.97 16.01 -18.97
C VAL A 371 -21.98 16.89 -19.68
N MET A 372 -20.89 17.20 -19.00
CA MET A 372 -19.72 17.88 -19.54
C MET A 372 -18.54 16.95 -19.58
N LEU A 373 -17.99 16.71 -20.76
CA LEU A 373 -16.73 15.99 -20.97
C LEU A 373 -15.67 16.99 -21.44
N VAL A 374 -14.58 17.07 -20.72
CA VAL A 374 -13.43 17.93 -21.05
C VAL A 374 -12.26 17.06 -21.42
N GLU A 375 -11.71 17.28 -22.62
CA GLU A 375 -10.55 16.57 -23.15
C GLU A 375 -9.33 17.47 -23.14
N PHE A 376 -8.20 16.95 -22.63
CA PHE A 376 -6.89 17.55 -22.75
C PHE A 376 -6.18 17.00 -24.00
N ARG A 377 -5.66 17.88 -24.83
CA ARG A 377 -5.03 17.51 -26.10
C ARG A 377 -3.57 17.91 -26.13
N TRP A 378 -2.74 16.95 -26.54
CA TRP A 378 -1.32 17.17 -26.84
C TRP A 378 -1.19 17.54 -28.32
N ARG A 379 -0.69 18.76 -28.64
CA ARG A 379 -0.58 19.20 -30.04
C ARG A 379 0.72 18.75 -30.70
N HIS A 380 1.86 18.91 -29.99
CA HIS A 380 3.18 18.50 -30.48
C HIS A 380 4.09 18.07 -29.34
N ALA A 381 5.08 17.19 -29.66
CA ALA A 381 6.20 16.84 -28.78
C ALA A 381 5.94 15.95 -27.56
N GLN A 382 4.78 15.27 -27.44
CA GLN A 382 4.52 14.31 -26.35
C GLN A 382 5.64 13.25 -26.19
N ARG A 383 6.31 12.87 -27.29
CA ARG A 383 7.42 11.89 -27.29
C ARG A 383 8.69 12.38 -26.58
N ARG A 384 8.83 13.65 -26.26
CA ARG A 384 9.99 14.24 -25.59
C ARG A 384 9.80 14.44 -24.09
N LEU A 385 8.56 14.31 -23.59
CA LEU A 385 8.23 14.48 -22.18
C LEU A 385 8.54 13.23 -21.38
N LEU A 386 9.04 13.43 -20.18
CA LEU A 386 9.20 12.34 -19.21
C LEU A 386 7.83 11.93 -18.65
N PRO A 387 7.65 10.68 -18.20
CA PRO A 387 6.39 10.23 -17.60
C PRO A 387 5.91 11.10 -16.42
N HIS A 388 6.83 11.72 -15.69
CA HIS A 388 6.50 12.62 -14.59
C HIS A 388 5.93 13.96 -15.07
N ASP A 389 6.43 14.48 -16.20
CA ASP A 389 5.94 15.73 -16.80
C ASP A 389 4.52 15.55 -17.37
N LEU A 390 4.27 14.39 -18.00
CA LEU A 390 2.93 14.01 -18.44
C LEU A 390 1.95 13.96 -17.27
N LEU A 391 2.33 13.30 -16.18
CA LEU A 391 1.49 13.19 -14.99
C LEU A 391 1.28 14.54 -14.30
N TYR A 392 2.28 15.40 -14.30
CA TYR A 392 2.19 16.77 -13.79
C TYR A 392 1.15 17.57 -14.57
N ALA A 393 1.23 17.57 -15.91
CA ALA A 393 0.28 18.28 -16.75
C ALA A 393 -1.16 17.78 -16.57
N LEU A 394 -1.34 16.45 -16.54
CA LEU A 394 -2.66 15.84 -16.34
C LEU A 394 -3.26 16.13 -14.96
N ASN A 395 -2.43 16.18 -13.92
CA ASN A 395 -2.90 16.55 -12.58
C ASN A 395 -3.35 18.02 -12.54
N ARG A 396 -2.57 18.94 -13.14
CA ARG A 396 -2.92 20.36 -13.23
C ARG A 396 -4.22 20.57 -14.01
N PHE A 397 -4.38 19.85 -15.12
CA PHE A 397 -5.61 19.84 -15.90
C PHE A 397 -6.81 19.35 -15.07
N SER A 398 -6.69 18.19 -14.45
CA SER A 398 -7.75 17.59 -13.64
C SER A 398 -8.16 18.49 -12.45
N ASP A 399 -7.18 19.12 -11.80
CA ASP A 399 -7.42 20.07 -10.70
C ASP A 399 -8.16 21.32 -11.20
N THR A 400 -7.77 21.84 -12.37
CA THR A 400 -8.42 23.00 -12.98
C THR A 400 -9.87 22.69 -13.34
N VAL A 401 -10.10 21.59 -14.06
CA VAL A 401 -11.46 21.17 -14.44
C VAL A 401 -12.32 20.90 -13.22
N GLY A 402 -11.80 20.11 -12.26
CA GLY A 402 -12.53 19.76 -11.05
C GLY A 402 -12.88 20.96 -10.18
N SER A 403 -12.03 21.97 -10.10
CA SER A 403 -12.28 23.16 -9.29
C SER A 403 -13.37 24.04 -9.92
N VAL A 404 -13.29 24.30 -11.21
CA VAL A 404 -14.29 25.13 -11.94
C VAL A 404 -15.65 24.41 -11.98
N ALA A 405 -15.65 23.11 -12.27
CA ALA A 405 -16.87 22.32 -12.32
C ALA A 405 -17.63 22.36 -10.98
N ARG A 406 -16.92 22.13 -9.87
CA ARG A 406 -17.54 22.21 -8.53
C ARG A 406 -18.02 23.61 -8.16
N ALA A 407 -17.26 24.63 -8.50
CA ALA A 407 -17.68 26.02 -8.26
C ALA A 407 -18.97 26.40 -9.01
N ALA A 408 -19.22 25.78 -10.19
CA ALA A 408 -20.41 25.95 -10.97
C ALA A 408 -21.59 25.02 -10.57
N GLY A 409 -21.43 24.20 -9.52
CA GLY A 409 -22.47 23.25 -9.06
C GLY A 409 -22.43 21.91 -9.77
N GLY A 410 -21.36 21.59 -10.50
CA GLY A 410 -21.13 20.29 -11.13
C GLY A 410 -20.38 19.31 -10.24
N LEU A 411 -20.63 18.03 -10.43
CA LEU A 411 -19.99 16.93 -9.75
C LEU A 411 -19.08 16.15 -10.72
N PRO A 412 -17.74 16.30 -10.64
CA PRO A 412 -16.82 15.46 -11.40
C PRO A 412 -16.91 14.01 -10.93
N ILE A 413 -17.26 13.10 -11.84
CA ILE A 413 -17.50 11.69 -11.54
C ILE A 413 -16.38 10.78 -12.04
N GLN A 414 -15.67 11.18 -13.09
CA GLN A 414 -14.69 10.33 -13.73
C GLN A 414 -13.48 11.12 -14.22
N PHE A 415 -12.29 10.63 -13.85
CA PHE A 415 -11.00 11.15 -14.29
C PHE A 415 -10.27 10.01 -15.03
N MET A 416 -10.23 10.08 -16.36
CA MET A 416 -9.64 9.04 -17.21
C MET A 416 -8.47 9.62 -18.02
N GLY A 417 -7.29 9.72 -17.36
CA GLY A 417 -6.09 10.24 -18.02
C GLY A 417 -6.26 11.68 -18.48
N ASP A 418 -6.48 11.86 -19.77
CA ASP A 418 -6.66 13.15 -20.44
C ASP A 418 -8.13 13.63 -20.52
N ARG A 419 -9.05 12.95 -19.85
CA ARG A 419 -10.49 13.26 -19.89
C ARG A 419 -11.09 13.37 -18.50
N VAL A 420 -11.99 14.37 -18.34
CA VAL A 420 -12.77 14.55 -17.10
C VAL A 420 -14.24 14.64 -17.44
N THR A 421 -15.05 13.77 -16.85
CA THR A 421 -16.52 13.79 -16.99
C THR A 421 -17.16 14.39 -15.73
N THR A 422 -18.04 15.37 -15.94
CA THR A 422 -18.76 16.08 -14.87
C THR A 422 -20.27 16.03 -15.12
N LEU A 423 -21.04 15.83 -14.06
CA LEU A 423 -22.51 15.88 -14.09
C LEU A 423 -23.02 17.16 -13.45
N PHE A 424 -24.10 17.68 -14.00
CA PHE A 424 -24.90 18.76 -13.43
C PHE A 424 -26.37 18.31 -13.40
N GLY A 425 -27.13 18.68 -12.38
CA GLY A 425 -28.58 18.40 -12.33
C GLY A 425 -28.96 17.32 -11.31
N LEU A 426 -28.08 16.93 -10.38
CA LEU A 426 -28.44 16.01 -9.32
C LEU A 426 -29.29 16.67 -8.22
N GLU A 427 -29.12 17.97 -8.02
CA GLU A 427 -29.80 18.75 -6.98
C GLU A 427 -30.63 19.91 -7.50
N VAL A 428 -30.60 20.16 -8.81
CA VAL A 428 -31.29 21.29 -9.45
C VAL A 428 -32.13 20.83 -10.65
N VAL A 429 -33.06 21.67 -11.06
CA VAL A 429 -33.92 21.38 -12.24
C VAL A 429 -33.11 21.37 -13.54
N PRO A 430 -33.54 20.61 -14.58
CA PRO A 430 -32.76 20.43 -15.83
C PRO A 430 -32.36 21.74 -16.51
N SER A 431 -33.22 22.75 -16.50
CA SER A 431 -32.92 24.07 -17.12
C SER A 431 -31.75 24.77 -16.39
N GLU A 432 -31.68 24.70 -15.06
CA GLU A 432 -30.59 25.29 -14.30
C GLU A 432 -29.32 24.45 -14.45
N ALA A 433 -29.43 23.12 -14.46
CA ALA A 433 -28.31 22.22 -14.71
C ALA A 433 -27.58 22.55 -16.03
N ASN A 434 -28.35 22.76 -17.10
CA ASN A 434 -27.80 23.12 -18.41
C ASN A 434 -27.17 24.52 -18.42
N ARG A 435 -27.77 25.50 -17.70
CA ARG A 435 -27.14 26.81 -17.51
C ARG A 435 -25.85 26.76 -16.72
N GLN A 436 -25.79 25.93 -15.65
CA GLN A 436 -24.58 25.72 -14.88
C GLN A 436 -23.48 25.07 -15.74
N ALA A 437 -23.81 24.05 -16.53
CA ALA A 437 -22.86 23.37 -17.42
C ALA A 437 -22.29 24.33 -18.49
N LEU A 438 -23.12 25.19 -19.10
CA LEU A 438 -22.66 26.20 -20.03
C LEU A 438 -21.75 27.24 -19.36
N ARG A 439 -22.11 27.74 -18.17
CA ARG A 439 -21.26 28.68 -17.40
C ARG A 439 -19.90 28.02 -17.05
N ALA A 440 -19.93 26.77 -16.63
CA ALA A 440 -18.71 26.02 -16.34
C ALA A 440 -17.82 25.89 -17.58
N ALA A 441 -18.40 25.56 -18.74
CA ALA A 441 -17.66 25.40 -19.99
C ALA A 441 -16.96 26.71 -20.41
N VAL A 442 -17.66 27.85 -20.32
CA VAL A 442 -17.09 29.18 -20.61
C VAL A 442 -15.95 29.54 -19.65
N GLN A 443 -16.14 29.30 -18.35
CA GLN A 443 -15.09 29.57 -17.35
C GLN A 443 -13.89 28.65 -17.54
N LEU A 444 -14.13 27.40 -17.94
CA LEU A 444 -13.06 26.43 -18.19
C LEU A 444 -12.21 26.84 -19.38
N ASP A 445 -12.82 27.29 -20.47
CA ASP A 445 -12.12 27.75 -21.67
C ASP A 445 -11.03 28.77 -21.32
N ALA A 446 -11.39 29.83 -20.60
CA ALA A 446 -10.44 30.85 -20.16
C ALA A 446 -9.39 30.34 -19.19
N ARG A 447 -9.77 29.45 -18.25
CA ARG A 447 -8.82 28.89 -17.25
C ARG A 447 -7.86 27.89 -17.87
N LEU A 448 -8.32 27.09 -18.81
CA LEU A 448 -7.50 26.12 -19.51
C LEU A 448 -6.56 26.80 -20.51
N ALA A 449 -6.97 27.85 -21.20
CA ALA A 449 -6.09 28.66 -22.02
C ALA A 449 -4.90 29.22 -21.22
N ALA A 450 -5.16 29.72 -20.01
CA ALA A 450 -4.09 30.16 -19.11
C ALA A 450 -3.16 29.00 -18.65
N LEU A 451 -3.74 27.82 -18.38
CA LEU A 451 -2.97 26.62 -18.05
C LEU A 451 -2.10 26.16 -19.22
N HIS A 452 -2.62 26.16 -20.45
CA HIS A 452 -1.85 25.80 -21.65
C HIS A 452 -0.64 26.69 -21.86
N ALA A 453 -0.83 28.02 -21.73
CA ALA A 453 0.28 28.97 -21.78
C ALA A 453 1.31 28.75 -20.66
N GLN A 454 0.89 28.31 -19.49
CA GLN A 454 1.81 27.95 -18.40
C GLN A 454 2.58 26.66 -18.72
N LEU A 455 1.90 25.60 -19.17
CA LEU A 455 2.53 24.33 -19.53
C LEU A 455 3.52 24.48 -20.69
N GLU A 456 3.23 25.34 -21.67
CA GLU A 456 4.16 25.66 -22.76
C GLU A 456 5.44 26.31 -22.24
N ARG A 457 5.35 27.24 -21.29
CA ARG A 457 6.53 27.85 -20.65
C ARG A 457 7.32 26.88 -19.79
N GLU A 458 6.65 25.98 -19.05
CA GLU A 458 7.28 25.08 -18.09
C GLU A 458 7.85 23.83 -18.75
N LEU A 459 7.13 23.24 -19.72
CA LEU A 459 7.44 21.95 -20.32
C LEU A 459 7.86 22.05 -21.80
N GLY A 460 7.73 23.21 -22.43
CA GLY A 460 8.04 23.41 -23.85
C GLY A 460 7.12 22.60 -24.78
N CYS A 461 5.91 22.25 -24.34
CA CYS A 461 4.95 21.49 -25.12
C CYS A 461 3.66 22.29 -25.34
N GLN A 462 3.14 22.22 -26.57
CA GLN A 462 1.86 22.82 -26.89
C GLN A 462 0.74 21.85 -26.56
N THR A 463 -0.23 22.37 -25.81
CA THR A 463 -1.42 21.62 -25.38
C THR A 463 -2.68 22.39 -25.77
N GLY A 464 -3.83 21.75 -25.71
CA GLY A 464 -5.13 22.34 -25.97
C GLY A 464 -6.24 21.58 -25.26
N HIS A 465 -7.48 21.99 -25.46
CA HIS A 465 -8.63 21.30 -24.89
C HIS A 465 -9.86 21.40 -25.79
N VAL A 466 -10.80 20.49 -25.57
CA VAL A 466 -12.16 20.56 -26.13
C VAL A 466 -13.15 20.21 -25.02
N VAL A 467 -14.24 21.00 -24.96
CA VAL A 467 -15.33 20.77 -24.01
C VAL A 467 -16.55 20.27 -24.77
N HIS A 468 -17.11 19.15 -24.38
CA HIS A 468 -18.33 18.58 -24.97
C HIS A 468 -19.46 18.63 -23.96
N LEU A 469 -20.65 19.12 -24.42
CA LEU A 469 -21.85 19.22 -23.59
C LEU A 469 -23.03 18.52 -24.24
N HIS A 470 -23.67 17.62 -23.46
CA HIS A 470 -24.94 16.99 -23.84
C HIS A 470 -25.85 16.83 -22.62
N THR A 471 -27.16 16.81 -22.84
CA THR A 471 -28.16 16.59 -21.80
C THR A 471 -29.07 15.40 -22.14
N GLY A 472 -29.48 14.66 -21.15
CA GLY A 472 -30.35 13.51 -21.29
C GLY A 472 -30.42 12.68 -20.00
N MET A 473 -31.05 11.51 -20.11
CA MET A 473 -31.21 10.61 -18.97
C MET A 473 -29.93 9.86 -18.69
N ALA A 474 -29.59 9.77 -17.40
CA ALA A 474 -28.52 8.90 -16.90
C ALA A 474 -28.90 8.31 -15.54
N ALA A 475 -28.58 7.03 -15.36
CA ALA A 475 -28.61 6.38 -14.06
C ALA A 475 -27.31 6.75 -13.32
N VAL A 476 -27.43 7.36 -12.15
CA VAL A 476 -26.30 7.78 -11.32
C VAL A 476 -26.27 6.92 -10.06
N GLY A 477 -25.14 6.26 -9.83
CA GLY A 477 -24.97 5.35 -8.71
C GLY A 477 -23.51 4.98 -8.47
N GLU A 478 -23.24 4.24 -7.42
CA GLU A 478 -21.89 3.75 -7.09
C GLU A 478 -21.59 2.44 -7.83
N THR A 479 -20.45 2.38 -8.53
CA THR A 479 -19.92 1.17 -9.16
C THR A 479 -18.53 0.85 -8.62
N GLY A 480 -18.14 -0.42 -8.68
CA GLY A 480 -16.84 -0.91 -8.21
C GLY A 480 -16.97 -2.13 -7.32
N ASP A 481 -15.83 -2.63 -6.86
CA ASP A 481 -15.79 -3.73 -5.91
C ASP A 481 -16.03 -3.24 -4.47
N ARG A 482 -16.05 -4.18 -3.51
CA ARG A 482 -16.25 -3.87 -2.08
C ARG A 482 -15.19 -2.93 -1.47
N LEU A 483 -14.08 -2.70 -2.16
CA LEU A 483 -12.93 -1.91 -1.66
C LEU A 483 -12.76 -0.59 -2.40
N THR A 484 -13.31 -0.46 -3.63
CA THR A 484 -13.12 0.69 -4.51
C THR A 484 -14.44 1.02 -5.21
N ARG A 485 -15.37 1.65 -4.49
CA ARG A 485 -16.58 2.21 -5.09
C ARG A 485 -16.34 3.66 -5.49
N THR A 486 -16.76 3.98 -6.69
CA THR A 486 -16.76 5.33 -7.23
C THR A 486 -18.14 5.67 -7.74
N LEU A 487 -18.56 6.92 -7.54
CA LEU A 487 -19.78 7.42 -8.16
C LEU A 487 -19.59 7.40 -9.68
N THR A 488 -20.53 6.81 -10.37
CA THR A 488 -20.50 6.62 -11.83
C THR A 488 -21.88 6.94 -12.39
N ALA A 489 -21.91 7.38 -13.63
CA ALA A 489 -23.16 7.53 -14.38
C ALA A 489 -23.11 6.66 -15.64
N ALA A 490 -24.25 6.11 -16.01
CA ALA A 490 -24.43 5.32 -17.22
C ALA A 490 -25.77 5.70 -17.88
N GLY A 491 -25.81 5.69 -19.20
CA GLY A 491 -27.03 5.99 -19.96
C GLY A 491 -26.76 6.84 -21.18
N SER A 492 -27.85 7.15 -21.92
CA SER A 492 -27.75 7.80 -23.22
C SER A 492 -27.02 9.16 -23.19
N ALA A 493 -27.15 9.92 -22.11
CA ALA A 493 -26.43 11.19 -21.96
C ALA A 493 -24.91 11.01 -21.93
N ILE A 494 -24.44 9.96 -21.26
CA ILE A 494 -23.01 9.65 -21.18
C ILE A 494 -22.52 9.12 -22.53
N ASP A 495 -23.24 8.19 -23.14
CA ASP A 495 -22.84 7.58 -24.41
C ASP A 495 -22.75 8.63 -25.52
N VAL A 496 -23.72 9.56 -25.59
CA VAL A 496 -23.71 10.62 -26.60
C VAL A 496 -22.53 11.55 -26.42
N VAL A 497 -22.22 12.02 -25.20
CA VAL A 497 -21.09 12.93 -24.99
C VAL A 497 -19.75 12.28 -25.35
N TRP A 498 -19.58 11.00 -25.09
CA TRP A 498 -18.39 10.24 -25.48
C TRP A 498 -18.28 10.08 -27.01
N GLN A 499 -19.42 9.85 -27.69
CA GLN A 499 -19.46 9.80 -29.15
C GLN A 499 -19.17 11.15 -29.80
N LEU A 500 -19.63 12.27 -29.21
CA LEU A 500 -19.28 13.62 -29.65
C LEU A 500 -17.76 13.83 -29.58
N ALA A 501 -17.11 13.39 -28.51
CA ALA A 501 -15.66 13.48 -28.35
C ALA A 501 -14.93 12.66 -29.42
N ALA A 502 -15.29 11.38 -29.59
CA ALA A 502 -14.67 10.50 -30.58
C ALA A 502 -14.82 11.03 -32.02
N ASN A 503 -15.99 11.56 -32.38
CA ASN A 503 -16.22 12.17 -33.71
C ASN A 503 -15.40 13.45 -33.92
N THR A 504 -15.21 14.25 -32.88
CA THR A 504 -14.41 15.47 -32.96
C THR A 504 -12.93 15.11 -33.16
N GLU A 505 -12.45 14.08 -32.52
CA GLU A 505 -11.09 13.56 -32.67
C GLU A 505 -10.83 13.01 -34.08
N GLN A 506 -11.74 12.20 -34.63
CA GLN A 506 -11.64 11.69 -36.01
C GLN A 506 -11.60 12.79 -37.06
N ARG A 507 -12.44 13.82 -36.92
CA ARG A 507 -12.48 14.98 -37.85
C ARG A 507 -11.23 15.84 -37.76
N ALA A 508 -10.62 15.96 -36.56
CA ALA A 508 -9.36 16.66 -36.40
C ALA A 508 -8.21 15.91 -37.08
N ALA A 509 -8.17 14.56 -36.94
CA ALA A 509 -7.17 13.72 -37.58
C ALA A 509 -7.27 13.71 -39.13
N GLN A 510 -8.44 13.94 -39.72
CA GLN A 510 -8.66 13.94 -41.17
C GLN A 510 -8.37 15.29 -41.87
N ARG A 511 -8.22 16.37 -41.11
CA ARG A 511 -7.93 17.70 -41.63
C ARG A 511 -6.46 18.06 -41.40
N GLU A 512 -5.61 17.75 -42.36
CA GLU A 512 -4.24 18.28 -42.42
C GLU A 512 -4.31 19.83 -42.50
N GLY A 513 -3.82 20.53 -41.48
CA GLY A 513 -3.61 21.98 -41.49
C GLY A 513 -4.73 22.85 -40.92
N ALA A 514 -5.84 22.33 -40.39
CA ALA A 514 -6.77 23.13 -39.63
C ALA A 514 -6.25 23.38 -38.21
N PRO A 515 -6.27 24.61 -37.67
CA PRO A 515 -5.90 24.82 -36.27
C PRO A 515 -6.87 24.01 -35.41
N ASP A 516 -6.32 23.07 -34.64
CA ASP A 516 -7.01 22.38 -33.53
C ASP A 516 -7.34 23.43 -32.46
N GLY A 517 -8.34 24.28 -32.81
CA GLY A 517 -8.77 25.38 -31.94
C GLY A 517 -9.38 24.81 -30.67
N GLU A 518 -9.10 25.45 -29.58
CA GLU A 518 -9.86 25.35 -28.36
C GLU A 518 -11.32 25.64 -28.70
N CYS A 519 -12.23 24.72 -28.37
CA CYS A 519 -13.64 24.91 -28.70
C CYS A 519 -14.57 24.22 -27.71
N ILE A 520 -15.74 24.76 -27.56
CA ILE A 520 -16.85 24.15 -26.85
C ILE A 520 -17.81 23.57 -27.87
N VAL A 521 -18.09 22.30 -27.82
CA VAL A 521 -19.07 21.59 -28.62
C VAL A 521 -20.32 21.39 -27.79
N VAL A 522 -21.43 22.02 -28.19
CA VAL A 522 -22.71 21.93 -27.50
C VAL A 522 -23.75 21.22 -28.37
N SER A 523 -24.47 20.27 -27.80
CA SER A 523 -25.63 19.69 -28.48
C SER A 523 -26.87 20.58 -28.36
N ARG A 524 -27.74 20.53 -29.36
CA ARG A 524 -28.97 21.32 -29.39
C ARG A 524 -29.87 21.12 -28.16
N PRO A 525 -30.03 19.87 -27.60
CA PRO A 525 -30.80 19.69 -26.37
C PRO A 525 -30.30 20.52 -25.18
N VAL A 526 -28.98 20.69 -25.00
CA VAL A 526 -28.41 21.54 -23.92
C VAL A 526 -28.83 22.98 -24.09
N TRP A 527 -28.74 23.49 -25.34
CA TRP A 527 -29.05 24.87 -25.65
C TRP A 527 -30.53 25.19 -25.44
N VAL A 528 -31.40 24.28 -25.88
CA VAL A 528 -32.86 24.38 -25.69
C VAL A 528 -33.22 24.32 -24.20
N ALA A 529 -32.68 23.34 -23.48
CA ALA A 529 -32.93 23.16 -22.05
C ALA A 529 -32.43 24.36 -21.21
N ALA A 530 -31.35 25.02 -21.63
CA ALA A 530 -30.86 26.25 -21.02
C ALA A 530 -31.69 27.51 -21.39
N GLN A 531 -32.72 27.34 -22.20
CA GLN A 531 -33.61 28.44 -22.67
C GLN A 531 -32.86 29.54 -23.47
N ARG A 532 -31.95 29.12 -24.38
CA ARG A 532 -31.17 30.00 -25.24
C ARG A 532 -31.78 30.12 -26.63
N ASP A 533 -31.53 31.26 -27.27
CA ASP A 533 -31.99 31.49 -28.63
C ASP A 533 -31.27 30.59 -29.64
N LEU A 534 -32.03 29.78 -30.38
CA LEU A 534 -31.52 28.86 -31.39
C LEU A 534 -30.93 29.54 -32.62
N GLN A 535 -31.36 30.77 -32.95
CA GLN A 535 -30.86 31.52 -34.09
C GLN A 535 -29.45 32.11 -33.86
N ALA A 536 -28.96 32.07 -32.64
CA ALA A 536 -27.63 32.55 -32.28
C ALA A 536 -26.48 31.66 -32.77
N LEU A 537 -26.75 30.41 -33.20
CA LEU A 537 -25.73 29.42 -33.55
C LEU A 537 -26.03 28.70 -34.87
N VAL A 538 -24.96 28.28 -35.55
CA VAL A 538 -25.06 27.41 -36.74
C VAL A 538 -25.02 25.96 -36.29
N TRP A 539 -26.10 25.24 -36.56
CA TRP A 539 -26.25 23.83 -36.16
C TRP A 539 -25.83 22.89 -37.29
N HIS A 540 -25.10 21.85 -36.95
CA HIS A 540 -24.65 20.79 -37.84
C HIS A 540 -25.16 19.44 -37.35
N GLU A 541 -25.70 18.65 -38.24
CA GLU A 541 -26.13 17.29 -37.93
C GLU A 541 -24.91 16.36 -37.84
N LEU A 542 -24.86 15.57 -36.77
CA LEU A 542 -23.85 14.53 -36.53
C LEU A 542 -24.52 13.18 -36.39
N GLU A 543 -24.14 12.21 -37.20
CA GLU A 543 -24.59 10.84 -37.08
C GLU A 543 -23.74 10.10 -36.03
N LEU A 544 -24.41 9.49 -35.07
CA LEU A 544 -23.82 8.72 -33.99
C LEU A 544 -23.76 7.22 -34.36
N THR A 545 -22.92 6.46 -33.67
CA THR A 545 -22.85 5.00 -33.78
C THR A 545 -24.26 4.44 -33.46
N GLY A 546 -24.84 3.64 -34.37
CA GLY A 546 -26.21 3.12 -34.20
C GLY A 546 -27.27 3.90 -34.96
N GLY A 547 -26.90 4.92 -35.78
CA GLY A 547 -27.79 5.64 -36.68
C GLY A 547 -28.60 6.78 -36.05
N ALA A 548 -28.40 7.06 -34.76
CA ALA A 548 -29.03 8.23 -34.12
C ALA A 548 -28.35 9.52 -34.61
N ARG A 549 -29.09 10.60 -34.68
CA ARG A 549 -28.60 11.90 -35.14
C ARG A 549 -28.73 12.94 -34.06
N VAL A 550 -27.70 13.76 -33.87
CA VAL A 550 -27.67 14.88 -32.91
C VAL A 550 -27.19 16.14 -33.61
N GLU A 551 -27.92 17.22 -33.44
CA GLU A 551 -27.48 18.54 -33.89
C GLU A 551 -26.52 19.16 -32.87
N ILE A 552 -25.37 19.60 -33.33
CA ILE A 552 -24.31 20.22 -32.55
C ILE A 552 -23.95 21.60 -33.11
N ALA A 553 -23.50 22.48 -32.22
CA ALA A 553 -22.87 23.73 -32.59
C ALA A 553 -21.49 23.84 -31.92
N ARG A 554 -20.58 24.59 -32.55
CA ARG A 554 -19.28 24.94 -31.97
C ARG A 554 -19.33 26.38 -31.48
N LEU A 555 -18.89 26.58 -30.24
CA LEU A 555 -18.72 27.91 -29.67
C LEU A 555 -17.23 28.22 -29.66
N ASP A 556 -16.85 29.34 -30.21
CA ASP A 556 -15.52 29.92 -30.10
C ASP A 556 -15.54 31.16 -29.18
N ALA A 557 -14.37 31.69 -28.86
CA ALA A 557 -14.22 32.82 -27.95
C ALA A 557 -15.05 34.06 -28.35
N ALA A 558 -15.27 34.25 -29.65
CA ALA A 558 -16.05 35.41 -30.16
C ALA A 558 -17.54 35.24 -29.86
N HIS A 559 -18.09 34.06 -29.95
CA HIS A 559 -19.48 33.76 -29.58
C HIS A 559 -19.72 33.89 -28.08
N LEU A 560 -18.69 33.58 -27.24
CA LEU A 560 -18.77 33.62 -25.78
C LEU A 560 -18.82 35.06 -25.25
N THR A 561 -18.04 35.98 -25.82
CA THR A 561 -18.00 37.40 -25.41
C THR A 561 -19.27 38.17 -25.81
N GLY A 562 -19.85 37.88 -26.97
CA GLY A 562 -21.10 38.49 -27.43
C GLY A 562 -22.34 38.05 -26.64
N THR A 563 -22.33 36.83 -26.10
CA THR A 563 -23.46 36.26 -25.36
C THR A 563 -23.46 36.71 -23.89
N VAL A 564 -22.28 36.94 -23.29
CA VAL A 564 -22.14 37.46 -21.91
C VAL A 564 -22.53 38.96 -21.83
N ALA A 565 -22.23 39.72 -22.86
CA ALA A 565 -22.53 41.17 -22.89
C ALA A 565 -24.02 41.49 -23.05
N ARG A 566 -24.85 40.57 -23.55
CA ARG A 566 -26.30 40.80 -23.79
C ARG A 566 -27.22 40.28 -22.67
N HIS A 567 -26.71 39.62 -21.66
CA HIS A 567 -27.51 39.12 -20.52
C HIS A 567 -26.79 39.24 -19.18
N PRO A 568 -27.20 40.16 -18.29
CA PRO A 568 -26.60 40.39 -16.98
C PRO A 568 -26.76 39.22 -15.98
N ALA A 569 -27.48 38.17 -16.34
CA ALA A 569 -27.65 36.96 -15.50
C ALA A 569 -26.50 35.93 -15.60
N LEU A 570 -25.38 36.27 -16.27
CA LEU A 570 -24.16 35.44 -16.36
C LEU A 570 -22.95 36.05 -15.63
N GLN A 571 -23.15 37.19 -14.91
CA GLN A 571 -22.13 37.73 -13.98
C GLN A 571 -22.23 37.10 -12.58
#